data_cf0f89a8ca49a3427a107376b6232652
#
_entry.id   cf0f89a8ca49a3427a107376b6232652
#
_cell.length_a   1.000
_cell.length_b   1.000
_cell.length_c   1.000
_cell.angle_alpha   90.00
_cell.angle_beta   90.00
_cell.angle_gamma   90.00
#
_symmetry.space_group_name_H-M   'P 1'
#
loop_
_entity.id
_entity.type
_entity.pdbx_description
1 polymer ?
#
loop_
_entity_poly.entity_id
_entity_poly.type
_entity_poly.pdbx_seq_one_letter_code
_entity_poly.pdbx_strand_id
1 'polypeptide(L)'
;MSTEPRADYYVPSVIEQTGRGERAYDIYSRLLKDRIVFIGTAIDDNMANSIIAQLLFLQMEDPKKDVNIYVHSPGGYVTAGLAIYDTMQYISCDVATYCIGQAASMGAVLLAAGTKGKRRSEEHTSELQSRVDISYAVFCLKKK
;
A
#
# COMPACT_ATOMS: atom_id res chain seq x y z
N MET A 1 -25.82 20.85 -16.44
CA MET A 1 -24.70 20.18 -15.80
C MET A 1 -24.87 18.70 -15.97
N SER A 2 -24.11 18.14 -16.86
CA SER A 2 -24.08 16.69 -16.97
C SER A 2 -23.34 16.14 -15.75
N THR A 3 -24.07 15.50 -14.88
CA THR A 3 -23.47 14.60 -13.93
C THR A 3 -23.07 13.35 -14.71
N GLU A 4 -21.91 13.37 -15.33
CA GLU A 4 -21.31 12.11 -15.71
C GLU A 4 -21.14 11.30 -14.43
N PRO A 5 -21.63 10.06 -14.40
CA PRO A 5 -21.36 9.22 -13.29
C PRO A 5 -19.82 9.10 -13.23
N ARG A 6 -19.21 9.69 -12.23
CA ARG A 6 -17.85 9.30 -11.87
C ARG A 6 -17.89 7.78 -11.78
N ALA A 7 -16.97 7.13 -12.47
CA ALA A 7 -16.73 5.73 -12.21
C ALA A 7 -16.37 5.62 -10.73
N ASP A 8 -17.39 5.55 -9.92
CA ASP A 8 -17.20 5.39 -8.50
C ASP A 8 -16.52 4.05 -8.31
N TYR A 9 -15.31 4.11 -7.77
CA TYR A 9 -14.65 2.91 -7.33
C TYR A 9 -15.61 2.17 -6.39
N TYR A 10 -16.01 0.98 -6.80
CA TYR A 10 -16.87 0.18 -5.97
C TYR A 10 -16.09 -0.26 -4.74
N VAL A 11 -16.51 0.22 -3.57
CA VAL A 11 -15.95 -0.17 -2.29
C VAL A 11 -16.97 -1.08 -1.61
N PRO A 12 -16.75 -2.40 -1.62
CA PRO A 12 -17.67 -3.32 -0.98
C PRO A 12 -17.66 -3.15 0.54
N SER A 13 -18.82 -3.36 1.13
CA SER A 13 -18.98 -3.41 2.58
C SER A 13 -18.90 -4.86 3.06
N VAL A 14 -18.28 -5.05 4.21
CA VAL A 14 -18.16 -6.35 4.88
C VAL A 14 -18.89 -6.26 6.21
N ILE A 15 -19.71 -7.28 6.50
CA ILE A 15 -20.41 -7.38 7.77
C ILE A 15 -19.75 -8.45 8.61
N GLU A 16 -19.30 -8.06 9.80
CA GLU A 16 -18.74 -8.99 10.79
C GLU A 16 -19.72 -9.20 11.93
N GLN A 17 -19.89 -10.45 12.34
CA GLN A 17 -20.60 -10.78 13.55
C GLN A 17 -19.62 -10.76 14.72
N THR A 18 -19.95 -9.94 15.72
CA THR A 18 -19.20 -9.87 16.97
C THR A 18 -20.09 -10.30 18.13
N GLY A 19 -19.51 -10.58 19.27
CA GLY A 19 -20.28 -10.89 20.48
C GLY A 19 -21.23 -9.77 20.95
N ARG A 20 -21.13 -8.57 20.35
CA ARG A 20 -21.98 -7.41 20.64
C ARG A 20 -22.93 -7.06 19.49
N GLY A 21 -23.05 -7.91 18.49
CA GLY A 21 -23.87 -7.69 17.31
C GLY A 21 -23.08 -7.58 16.02
N GLU A 22 -23.73 -7.10 14.98
CA GLU A 22 -23.11 -6.95 13.67
C GLU A 22 -22.42 -5.61 13.53
N ARG A 23 -21.23 -5.60 12.91
CA ARG A 23 -20.53 -4.39 12.51
C ARG A 23 -20.29 -4.39 11.01
N ALA A 24 -20.59 -3.27 10.37
CA ALA A 24 -20.30 -3.04 8.97
C ALA A 24 -18.99 -2.25 8.83
N TYR A 25 -18.14 -2.70 7.93
CA TYR A 25 -16.90 -2.03 7.54
C TYR A 25 -16.87 -1.90 6.03
N ASP A 26 -16.27 -0.85 5.48
CA ASP A 26 -15.79 -0.94 4.11
C ASP A 26 -14.59 -1.89 4.05
N ILE A 27 -14.29 -2.42 2.85
CA ILE A 27 -13.26 -3.43 2.72
C ILE A 27 -11.88 -2.93 3.16
N TYR A 28 -11.55 -1.68 2.89
CA TYR A 28 -10.25 -1.11 3.28
C TYR A 28 -10.13 -0.96 4.79
N SER A 29 -11.19 -0.53 5.46
CA SER A 29 -11.23 -0.44 6.92
C SER A 29 -11.11 -1.80 7.58
N ARG A 30 -11.74 -2.82 6.97
CA ARG A 30 -11.62 -4.19 7.47
C ARG A 30 -10.22 -4.74 7.32
N LEU A 31 -9.57 -4.50 6.18
CA LEU A 31 -8.18 -4.89 5.97
C LEU A 31 -7.24 -4.18 6.94
N LEU A 32 -7.51 -2.91 7.23
CA LEU A 32 -6.72 -2.14 8.16
C LEU A 32 -6.71 -2.74 9.58
N LYS A 33 -7.79 -3.37 10.01
CA LYS A 33 -7.81 -4.10 11.28
C LYS A 33 -6.76 -5.21 11.34
N ASP A 34 -6.47 -5.84 10.21
CA ASP A 34 -5.44 -6.86 10.09
C ASP A 34 -4.08 -6.28 9.68
N ARG A 35 -3.93 -4.96 9.82
CA ARG A 35 -2.69 -4.22 9.56
C ARG A 35 -2.27 -4.29 8.09
N ILE A 36 -3.26 -4.30 7.22
CA ILE A 36 -3.08 -4.28 5.76
C ILE A 36 -3.44 -2.91 5.22
N VAL A 37 -2.49 -2.29 4.53
CA VAL A 37 -2.65 -1.01 3.84
C VAL A 37 -2.48 -1.25 2.35
N PHE A 38 -3.36 -0.66 1.55
CA PHE A 38 -3.37 -0.90 0.11
C PHE A 38 -3.09 0.40 -0.66
N ILE A 39 -2.03 0.40 -1.46
CA ILE A 39 -1.70 1.47 -2.40
C ILE A 39 -2.07 0.97 -3.79
N GLY A 40 -3.31 1.24 -4.20
CA GLY A 40 -3.91 0.63 -5.39
C GLY A 40 -4.09 1.57 -6.58
N THR A 41 -3.62 2.81 -6.48
CA THR A 41 -3.79 3.82 -7.53
C THR A 41 -2.53 4.66 -7.70
N ALA A 42 -2.60 5.64 -8.61
CA ALA A 42 -1.57 6.68 -8.69
C ALA A 42 -1.45 7.42 -7.35
N ILE A 43 -0.23 7.83 -7.03
CA ILE A 43 0.09 8.49 -5.76
C ILE A 43 -0.07 9.99 -5.91
N ASP A 44 -1.05 10.54 -5.21
CA ASP A 44 -1.27 11.97 -5.07
C ASP A 44 -1.26 12.38 -3.59
N ASP A 45 -1.44 13.68 -3.32
CA ASP A 45 -1.38 14.19 -1.96
C ASP A 45 -2.50 13.62 -1.07
N ASN A 46 -3.70 13.46 -1.61
CA ASN A 46 -4.83 12.91 -0.86
C ASN A 46 -4.58 11.46 -0.47
N MET A 47 -4.10 10.67 -1.41
CA MET A 47 -3.78 9.28 -1.15
C MET A 47 -2.63 9.19 -0.14
N ALA A 48 -1.58 10.00 -0.31
CA ALA A 48 -0.45 10.02 0.62
C ALA A 48 -0.89 10.36 2.04
N ASN A 49 -1.73 11.37 2.21
CA ASN A 49 -2.25 11.75 3.53
C ASN A 49 -3.05 10.61 4.19
N SER A 50 -3.85 9.91 3.39
CA SER A 50 -4.60 8.75 3.90
C SER A 50 -3.68 7.62 4.34
N ILE A 51 -2.68 7.29 3.54
CA ILE A 51 -1.72 6.23 3.86
C ILE A 51 -0.91 6.60 5.11
N ILE A 52 -0.45 7.84 5.20
CA ILE A 52 0.29 8.34 6.38
C ILE A 52 -0.55 8.21 7.64
N ALA A 53 -1.82 8.64 7.59
CA ALA A 53 -2.73 8.53 8.72
C ALA A 53 -2.94 7.06 9.14
N GLN A 54 -3.08 6.15 8.18
CA GLN A 54 -3.21 4.72 8.45
C GLN A 54 -1.95 4.15 9.11
N LEU A 55 -0.77 4.52 8.63
CA LEU A 55 0.49 4.06 9.22
C LEU A 55 0.68 4.55 10.65
N LEU A 56 0.36 5.82 10.90
CA LEU A 56 0.44 6.39 12.25
C LEU A 56 -0.57 5.71 13.19
N PHE A 57 -1.77 5.45 12.70
CA PHE A 57 -2.79 4.73 13.47
C PHE A 57 -2.31 3.33 13.87
N LEU A 58 -1.75 2.58 12.91
CA LEU A 58 -1.25 1.22 13.18
C LEU A 58 -0.06 1.24 14.15
N GLN A 59 0.79 2.25 14.05
CA GLN A 59 1.88 2.47 15.01
C GLN A 59 1.34 2.65 16.44
N MET A 60 0.27 3.42 16.58
CA MET A 60 -0.35 3.66 17.89
C MET A 60 -1.03 2.42 18.45
N GLU A 61 -1.64 1.62 17.58
CA GLU A 61 -2.32 0.37 17.97
C GLU A 61 -1.35 -0.65 18.54
N ASP A 62 -0.26 -0.93 17.85
CA ASP A 62 0.77 -1.85 18.29
C ASP A 62 2.08 -1.57 17.55
N PRO A 63 3.06 -0.95 18.20
CA PRO A 63 4.32 -0.61 17.54
C PRO A 63 5.23 -1.79 17.27
N LYS A 64 4.89 -2.98 17.76
CA LYS A 64 5.71 -4.20 17.62
C LYS A 64 5.27 -5.11 16.50
N LYS A 65 4.03 -4.96 16.03
CA LYS A 65 3.51 -5.80 14.95
C LYS A 65 3.81 -5.20 13.59
N ASP A 66 4.06 -6.06 12.62
CA ASP A 66 4.32 -5.66 11.25
C ASP A 66 3.13 -4.94 10.63
N VAL A 67 3.43 -3.99 9.78
CA VAL A 67 2.47 -3.40 8.85
C VAL A 67 2.70 -4.03 7.48
N ASN A 68 1.62 -4.37 6.79
CA ASN A 68 1.69 -4.98 5.46
C ASN A 68 1.15 -3.99 4.44
N ILE A 69 1.97 -3.57 3.50
CA ILE A 69 1.59 -2.65 2.43
C ILE A 69 1.59 -3.40 1.10
N TYR A 70 0.43 -3.47 0.47
CA TYR A 70 0.28 -4.00 -0.88
C TYR A 70 0.34 -2.86 -1.87
N VAL A 71 1.21 -2.98 -2.86
CA VAL A 71 1.46 -1.93 -3.85
C VAL A 71 1.03 -2.42 -5.23
N HIS A 72 0.06 -1.69 -5.80
CA HIS A 72 -0.36 -1.81 -7.18
C HIS A 72 -0.51 -0.39 -7.75
N SER A 73 0.60 0.19 -8.17
CA SER A 73 0.65 1.62 -8.51
C SER A 73 1.66 1.89 -9.63
N PRO A 74 1.29 2.75 -10.59
CA PRO A 74 2.23 3.24 -11.59
C PRO A 74 3.19 4.31 -11.06
N GLY A 75 3.02 4.73 -9.80
CA GLY A 75 3.72 5.85 -9.21
C GLY A 75 2.86 7.11 -9.15
N GLY A 76 3.48 8.27 -9.12
CA GLY A 76 2.77 9.55 -9.03
C GLY A 76 3.71 10.67 -8.61
N TYR A 77 3.19 11.61 -7.84
CA TYR A 77 3.97 12.76 -7.39
C TYR A 77 5.10 12.35 -6.44
N VAL A 78 6.29 12.85 -6.72
CA VAL A 78 7.50 12.52 -5.95
C VAL A 78 7.36 12.94 -4.49
N THR A 79 6.87 14.15 -4.24
CA THR A 79 6.71 14.67 -2.87
C THR A 79 5.69 13.87 -2.07
N ALA A 80 4.59 13.47 -2.69
CA ALA A 80 3.59 12.62 -2.06
C ALA A 80 4.17 11.24 -1.72
N GLY A 81 4.89 10.63 -2.64
CA GLY A 81 5.56 9.35 -2.42
C GLY A 81 6.62 9.43 -1.34
N LEU A 82 7.42 10.49 -1.32
CA LEU A 82 8.44 10.68 -0.28
C LEU A 82 7.82 10.89 1.10
N ALA A 83 6.65 11.51 1.19
CA ALA A 83 5.96 11.64 2.47
C ALA A 83 5.54 10.27 3.04
N ILE A 84 5.08 9.37 2.19
CA ILE A 84 4.81 7.99 2.59
C ILE A 84 6.11 7.28 2.99
N TYR A 85 7.15 7.43 2.18
CA TYR A 85 8.46 6.85 2.46
C TYR A 85 8.98 7.29 3.84
N ASP A 86 8.96 8.58 4.12
CA ASP A 86 9.42 9.12 5.40
C ASP A 86 8.64 8.53 6.57
N THR A 87 7.33 8.39 6.41
CA THR A 87 6.48 7.79 7.45
C THR A 87 6.82 6.32 7.67
N MET A 88 7.06 5.57 6.59
CA MET A 88 7.50 4.17 6.69
C MET A 88 8.82 4.03 7.46
N GLN A 89 9.72 4.99 7.29
CA GLN A 89 10.99 4.98 8.03
C GLN A 89 10.83 5.46 9.48
N TYR A 90 9.87 6.36 9.72
CA TYR A 90 9.62 6.95 11.03
C TYR A 90 9.00 5.97 12.02
N ILE A 91 8.02 5.18 11.59
CA ILE A 91 7.34 4.24 12.47
C ILE A 91 8.28 3.12 12.94
N SER A 92 8.08 2.64 14.16
CA SER A 92 8.90 1.56 14.73
C SER A 92 8.48 0.17 14.26
N CYS A 93 7.27 0.03 13.72
CA CYS A 93 6.81 -1.21 13.12
C CYS A 93 7.69 -1.59 11.93
N ASP A 94 8.00 -2.86 11.77
CA ASP A 94 8.52 -3.35 10.50
C ASP A 94 7.43 -3.25 9.45
N VAL A 95 7.83 -2.89 8.22
CA VAL A 95 6.90 -2.72 7.11
C VAL A 95 7.21 -3.77 6.04
N ALA A 96 6.33 -4.75 5.92
CA ALA A 96 6.38 -5.70 4.82
C ALA A 96 5.69 -5.10 3.59
N THR A 97 6.32 -5.19 2.45
CA THR A 97 5.79 -4.66 1.19
C THR A 97 5.60 -5.78 0.17
N TYR A 98 4.49 -5.70 -0.56
CA TYR A 98 4.09 -6.69 -1.55
C TYR A 98 3.74 -6.00 -2.86
N CYS A 99 4.37 -6.39 -3.95
CA CYS A 99 3.98 -5.93 -5.28
C CYS A 99 2.93 -6.86 -5.86
N ILE A 100 1.80 -6.29 -6.26
CA ILE A 100 0.75 -6.99 -6.98
C ILE A 100 0.51 -6.23 -8.29
N GLY A 101 0.65 -6.92 -9.42
CA GLY A 101 0.47 -6.32 -10.73
C GLY A 101 1.61 -5.39 -11.11
N GLN A 102 1.63 -4.18 -10.60
CA GLN A 102 2.62 -3.17 -10.96
C GLN A 102 3.10 -2.37 -9.76
N ALA A 103 4.40 -2.17 -9.67
CA ALA A 103 5.00 -1.17 -8.80
C ALA A 103 6.09 -0.44 -9.62
N ALA A 104 5.74 0.71 -10.14
CA ALA A 104 6.61 1.48 -11.04
C ALA A 104 6.86 2.88 -10.48
N SER A 105 7.99 3.50 -10.84
CA SER A 105 8.37 4.84 -10.42
C SER A 105 8.31 4.98 -8.88
N MET A 106 7.56 5.93 -8.34
CA MET A 106 7.40 6.07 -6.87
C MET A 106 6.80 4.83 -6.22
N GLY A 107 5.96 4.06 -6.93
CA GLY A 107 5.48 2.77 -6.43
C GLY A 107 6.62 1.78 -6.19
N ALA A 108 7.61 1.77 -7.07
CA ALA A 108 8.81 0.94 -6.90
C ALA A 108 9.65 1.41 -5.71
N VAL A 109 9.76 2.71 -5.50
CA VAL A 109 10.48 3.27 -4.34
C VAL A 109 9.82 2.84 -3.05
N LEU A 110 8.49 2.88 -2.97
CA LEU A 110 7.76 2.46 -1.77
C LEU A 110 7.87 0.96 -1.53
N LEU A 111 7.84 0.15 -2.58
CA LEU A 111 8.10 -1.28 -2.46
C LEU A 111 9.51 -1.52 -1.89
N ALA A 112 10.48 -0.79 -2.39
CA ALA A 112 11.87 -0.86 -1.95
C ALA A 112 12.08 -0.36 -0.52
N ALA A 113 11.22 0.53 -0.05
CA ALA A 113 11.27 1.12 1.29
C ALA A 113 10.85 0.14 2.39
N GLY A 114 10.28 -1.00 2.05
CA GLY A 114 9.93 -2.03 3.01
C GLY A 114 11.15 -2.53 3.79
N THR A 115 10.90 -3.08 4.96
CA THR A 115 11.94 -3.63 5.82
C THR A 115 12.73 -4.71 5.08
N LYS A 116 14.04 -4.68 5.23
CA LYS A 116 14.92 -5.66 4.58
C LYS A 116 14.49 -7.09 4.94
N GLY A 117 14.35 -7.92 3.92
CA GLY A 117 13.88 -9.29 4.08
C GLY A 117 12.36 -9.45 4.06
N LYS A 118 11.63 -8.35 4.06
CA LYS A 118 10.14 -8.34 4.07
C LYS A 118 9.53 -7.70 2.83
N ARG A 119 10.28 -7.62 1.74
CA ARG A 119 9.83 -7.12 0.44
C ARG A 119 9.55 -8.29 -0.48
N ARG A 120 8.37 -8.32 -1.10
CA ARG A 120 7.93 -9.45 -1.91
C ARG A 120 7.26 -9.00 -3.21
N SER A 121 7.35 -9.86 -4.22
CA SER A 121 6.52 -9.71 -5.42
C SER A 121 6.25 -11.09 -6.01
N GLU A 122 5.20 -11.15 -6.82
CA GLU A 122 4.94 -12.33 -7.63
C GLU A 122 5.99 -12.45 -8.75
N GLU A 123 6.35 -13.66 -9.10
CA GLU A 123 7.39 -13.93 -10.08
C GLU A 123 7.08 -13.33 -11.45
N HIS A 124 5.84 -13.46 -11.92
CA HIS A 124 5.42 -12.88 -13.19
C HIS A 124 5.49 -11.36 -13.22
N THR A 125 5.23 -10.69 -12.09
CA THR A 125 5.36 -9.24 -11.95
C THR A 125 6.81 -8.82 -12.08
N SER A 126 7.73 -9.58 -11.52
CA SER A 126 9.16 -9.35 -11.64
C SER A 126 9.62 -9.45 -13.08
N GLU A 127 9.14 -10.46 -13.83
CA GLU A 127 9.47 -10.63 -15.22
C GLU A 127 8.96 -9.49 -16.10
N LEU A 128 7.72 -9.07 -15.89
CA LEU A 128 7.15 -7.96 -16.62
C LEU A 128 7.92 -6.67 -16.37
N GLN A 129 8.31 -6.42 -15.16
CA GLN A 129 9.09 -5.25 -14.81
C GLN A 129 10.50 -5.33 -15.41
N SER A 130 11.08 -6.49 -15.49
CA SER A 130 12.37 -6.70 -16.13
C SER A 130 12.32 -6.39 -17.63
N ARG A 131 11.22 -6.72 -18.28
CA ARG A 131 11.03 -6.46 -19.72
C ARG A 131 10.77 -5.01 -20.05
N VAL A 132 10.07 -4.33 -19.16
CA VAL A 132 9.72 -2.92 -19.34
C VAL A 132 10.87 -2.00 -18.96
N ASP A 133 11.98 -2.61 -18.54
CA ASP A 133 13.14 -1.87 -18.27
C ASP A 133 12.97 -0.98 -17.10
N ILE A 134 13.34 -1.38 -16.05
CA ILE A 134 13.73 -0.65 -15.27
C ILE A 134 13.12 -0.13 -14.28
N SER A 135 12.23 -0.75 -13.76
CA SER A 135 11.73 -0.26 -12.53
C SER A 135 12.69 -0.62 -11.41
N TYR A 136 12.86 0.29 -10.50
CA TYR A 136 13.59 0.07 -9.26
C TYR A 136 13.06 -1.13 -8.46
N ALA A 137 11.82 -1.52 -8.69
CA ALA A 137 11.21 -2.69 -8.08
C ALA A 137 11.96 -3.97 -8.44
N VAL A 138 12.36 -4.14 -9.72
CA VAL A 138 13.16 -5.28 -10.16
C VAL A 138 14.48 -5.34 -9.42
N PHE A 139 15.12 -4.19 -9.24
CA PHE A 139 16.37 -4.10 -8.51
C PHE A 139 16.20 -4.57 -7.06
N CYS A 140 15.11 -4.23 -6.42
CA CYS A 140 14.84 -4.65 -5.05
C CYS A 140 14.53 -6.14 -4.94
N LEU A 141 13.85 -6.70 -5.94
CA LEU A 141 13.48 -8.11 -5.97
C LEU A 141 14.68 -9.02 -6.19
N LYS A 142 15.65 -8.57 -6.96
CA LYS A 142 16.88 -9.33 -7.20
C LYS A 142 17.86 -9.34 -6.04
N LYS A 143 17.60 -8.58 -5.00
CA LYS A 143 18.43 -8.56 -3.80
C LYS A 143 17.95 -9.48 -2.69
N LYS A 144 17.39 -10.59 -3.04
CA LYS A 144 17.11 -11.63 -2.04
C LYS A 144 18.39 -12.25 -1.51
#